data_8a2ae8a37a2552441992efc2bfd4277c
#
_entry.id   8a2ae8a37a2552441992efc2bfd4277c
#
_cell.length_a   1.000
_cell.length_b   1.000
_cell.length_c   1.000
_cell.angle_alpha   90.00
_cell.angle_beta   90.00
_cell.angle_gamma   90.00
#
_symmetry.space_group_name_H-M   'P 1'
#
loop_
_entity.id
_entity.type
_entity.pdbx_description
1 polymer ?
#
loop_
_entity_poly.entity_id
_entity_poly.type
_entity_poly.pdbx_seq_one_letter_code
_entity_poly.pdbx_strand_id
1 'polypeptide(L)'
;TLWVDGKLKEASAKADDPTKVWTLTDLVTRGEKVYAANCAACHQANGKGAGPIKALDGSALVLDTDHLKQINIMLNGANNGAMPAWKQLSDTELAAVVTYTKNSWSNKTGQLVQPSEFVAARK
;
A
#
# COMPACT_ATOMS: atom_id res chain seq x y z
N THR A 1 -28.51 3.48 -4.68
CA THR A 1 -29.44 2.37 -4.68
C THR A 1 -28.72 1.03 -4.60
N LEU A 2 -29.44 0.00 -4.14
CA LEU A 2 -28.86 -1.33 -3.99
C LEU A 2 -28.31 -1.91 -5.31
N TRP A 3 -29.01 -1.68 -6.40
CA TRP A 3 -28.55 -2.16 -7.71
C TRP A 3 -27.22 -1.51 -8.11
N VAL A 4 -27.11 -0.20 -7.95
CA VAL A 4 -25.88 0.54 -8.26
C VAL A 4 -24.75 0.08 -7.37
N ASP A 5 -25.02 -0.09 -6.07
CA ASP A 5 -24.02 -0.55 -5.10
C ASP A 5 -23.54 -1.97 -5.43
N GLY A 6 -24.44 -2.86 -5.87
CA GLY A 6 -24.07 -4.19 -6.29
C GLY A 6 -23.15 -4.18 -7.50
N LYS A 7 -23.44 -3.32 -8.48
CA LYS A 7 -22.58 -3.17 -9.65
C LYS A 7 -21.20 -2.64 -9.29
N LEU A 8 -21.15 -1.66 -8.39
CA LEU A 8 -19.88 -1.11 -7.92
C LEU A 8 -19.05 -2.16 -7.21
N LYS A 9 -19.67 -3.01 -6.40
CA LYS A 9 -18.98 -4.11 -5.72
C LYS A 9 -18.40 -5.12 -6.71
N GLU A 10 -19.16 -5.49 -7.74
CA GLU A 10 -18.66 -6.38 -8.77
C GLU A 10 -17.46 -5.80 -9.50
N ALA A 11 -17.55 -4.54 -9.89
CA ALA A 11 -16.46 -3.85 -10.56
C ALA A 11 -15.21 -3.77 -9.68
N SER A 12 -15.39 -3.46 -8.39
CA SER A 12 -14.29 -3.43 -7.43
C SER A 12 -13.65 -4.80 -7.23
N ALA A 13 -14.47 -5.85 -7.12
CA ALA A 13 -13.97 -7.21 -6.95
C ALA A 13 -13.12 -7.64 -8.14
N LYS A 14 -13.54 -7.31 -9.37
CA LYS A 14 -12.74 -7.59 -10.56
C LYS A 14 -11.46 -6.78 -10.61
N ALA A 15 -11.55 -5.50 -10.27
CA ALA A 15 -10.39 -4.60 -10.26
C ALA A 15 -9.35 -5.02 -9.22
N ASP A 16 -9.81 -5.64 -8.13
CA ASP A 16 -8.96 -6.04 -7.01
C ASP A 16 -8.61 -7.53 -7.04
N ASP A 17 -8.76 -8.18 -8.18
CA ASP A 17 -8.36 -9.58 -8.36
C ASP A 17 -6.86 -9.71 -8.10
N PRO A 18 -6.43 -10.48 -7.08
CA PRO A 18 -5.02 -10.58 -6.72
C PRO A 18 -4.18 -11.36 -7.74
N THR A 19 -4.81 -12.01 -8.71
CA THR A 19 -4.10 -12.70 -9.79
C THR A 19 -3.74 -11.77 -10.94
N LYS A 20 -4.36 -10.59 -10.99
CA LYS A 20 -4.08 -9.60 -12.02
C LYS A 20 -2.67 -9.03 -11.82
N VAL A 21 -1.92 -8.93 -12.91
CA VAL A 21 -0.61 -8.26 -12.92
C VAL A 21 -0.82 -6.79 -13.25
N TRP A 22 -0.39 -5.92 -12.36
CA TRP A 22 -0.59 -4.48 -12.48
C TRP A 22 0.66 -3.79 -13.04
N THR A 23 0.44 -2.69 -13.76
CA THR A 23 1.56 -1.83 -14.18
C THR A 23 1.99 -0.91 -13.05
N LEU A 24 3.21 -0.41 -13.11
CA LEU A 24 3.71 0.54 -12.13
C LEU A 24 2.80 1.78 -12.04
N THR A 25 2.42 2.35 -13.17
CA THR A 25 1.58 3.54 -13.23
C THR A 25 0.22 3.30 -12.55
N ASP A 26 -0.42 2.18 -12.83
CA ASP A 26 -1.72 1.87 -12.25
C ASP A 26 -1.63 1.64 -10.75
N LEU A 27 -0.59 0.98 -10.28
CA LEU A 27 -0.36 0.78 -8.85
C LEU A 27 -0.11 2.11 -8.13
N VAL A 28 0.71 2.98 -8.69
CA VAL A 28 0.98 4.29 -8.11
C VAL A 28 -0.30 5.13 -8.04
N THR A 29 -1.09 5.15 -9.11
CA THR A 29 -2.34 5.90 -9.16
C THR A 29 -3.33 5.41 -8.10
N ARG A 30 -3.52 4.09 -7.99
CA ARG A 30 -4.38 3.51 -6.99
C ARG A 30 -3.82 3.73 -5.58
N GLY A 31 -2.50 3.60 -5.41
CA GLY A 31 -1.81 3.76 -4.15
C GLY A 31 -1.90 5.17 -3.59
N GLU A 32 -1.90 6.17 -4.43
CA GLU A 32 -2.09 7.57 -4.01
C GLU A 32 -3.40 7.72 -3.25
N LYS A 33 -4.48 7.15 -3.76
CA LYS A 33 -5.80 7.20 -3.12
C LYS A 33 -5.83 6.45 -1.82
N VAL A 34 -5.25 5.26 -1.77
CA VAL A 34 -5.18 4.45 -0.55
C VAL A 34 -4.34 5.17 0.51
N TYR A 35 -3.23 5.74 0.11
CA TYR A 35 -2.34 6.49 1.02
C TYR A 35 -3.07 7.69 1.63
N ALA A 36 -3.74 8.47 0.81
CA ALA A 36 -4.47 9.66 1.28
C ALA A 36 -5.56 9.29 2.29
N ALA A 37 -6.25 8.17 2.08
CA ALA A 37 -7.35 7.75 2.93
C ALA A 37 -6.87 7.13 4.25
N ASN A 38 -5.74 6.42 4.27
CA ASN A 38 -5.37 5.56 5.40
C ASN A 38 -4.03 5.89 6.05
N CYS A 39 -3.11 6.50 5.34
CA CYS A 39 -1.72 6.63 5.79
C CYS A 39 -1.28 8.08 6.02
N ALA A 40 -1.82 9.02 5.26
CA ALA A 40 -1.38 10.41 5.31
C ALA A 40 -1.65 11.09 6.66
N ALA A 41 -2.65 10.62 7.41
CA ALA A 41 -2.95 11.18 8.72
C ALA A 41 -1.76 11.10 9.68
N CYS A 42 -0.98 10.02 9.60
CA CYS A 42 0.21 9.81 10.44
C CYS A 42 1.50 10.17 9.71
N HIS A 43 1.66 9.66 8.47
CA HIS A 43 2.91 9.82 7.72
C HIS A 43 2.99 11.14 6.95
N GLN A 44 1.94 11.93 6.95
CA GLN A 44 1.79 13.18 6.21
C GLN A 44 1.69 12.96 4.71
N ALA A 45 1.11 13.92 4.00
CA ALA A 45 0.98 13.85 2.55
C ALA A 45 2.36 13.84 1.85
N ASN A 46 3.36 14.48 2.47
CA ASN A 46 4.73 14.52 1.96
C ASN A 46 5.59 13.33 2.38
N GLY A 47 5.03 12.36 3.12
CA GLY A 47 5.74 11.16 3.54
C GLY A 47 6.84 11.37 4.58
N LYS A 48 6.93 12.55 5.17
CA LYS A 48 8.02 12.87 6.12
C LYS A 48 7.72 12.52 7.56
N GLY A 49 6.48 12.12 7.86
CA GLY A 49 6.10 11.79 9.22
C GLY A 49 6.10 13.00 10.14
N ALA A 50 5.98 12.76 11.43
CA ALA A 50 6.04 13.82 12.46
C ALA A 50 6.30 13.18 13.82
N GLY A 51 7.17 13.80 14.62
CA GLY A 51 7.48 13.31 15.96
C GLY A 51 7.95 11.85 15.95
N PRO A 52 7.27 10.95 16.67
CA PRO A 52 7.66 9.54 16.70
C PRO A 52 7.31 8.77 15.42
N ILE A 53 6.52 9.38 14.53
CA ILE A 53 6.14 8.74 13.26
C ILE A 53 7.29 8.93 12.27
N LYS A 54 7.89 7.81 11.87
CA LYS A 54 9.05 7.84 10.98
C LYS A 54 8.68 8.25 9.57
N ALA A 55 9.60 8.90 8.88
CA ALA A 55 9.44 9.28 7.49
C ALA A 55 9.44 8.04 6.59
N LEU A 56 8.57 8.04 5.59
CA LEU A 56 8.60 7.09 4.48
C LEU A 56 9.51 7.60 3.36
N ASP A 57 9.55 8.93 3.21
CA ASP A 57 10.46 9.57 2.27
C ASP A 57 11.91 9.32 2.70
N GLY A 58 12.69 8.72 1.83
CA GLY A 58 14.08 8.38 2.11
C GLY A 58 14.28 7.18 3.05
N SER A 59 13.21 6.49 3.43
CA SER A 59 13.28 5.34 4.34
C SER A 59 14.04 4.17 3.73
N ALA A 60 15.05 3.68 4.42
CA ALA A 60 15.81 2.50 3.98
C ALA A 60 14.90 1.29 3.81
N LEU A 61 13.91 1.12 4.69
CA LEU A 61 12.93 0.03 4.61
C LEU A 61 12.10 0.12 3.32
N VAL A 62 11.60 1.33 3.01
CA VAL A 62 10.77 1.57 1.83
C VAL A 62 11.59 1.39 0.55
N LEU A 63 12.85 1.79 0.56
CA LEU A 63 13.74 1.70 -0.60
C LEU A 63 14.35 0.32 -0.80
N ASP A 64 14.23 -0.57 0.19
CA ASP A 64 14.81 -1.91 0.13
C ASP A 64 14.18 -2.73 -0.99
N THR A 65 15.03 -3.43 -1.76
CA THR A 65 14.57 -4.34 -2.80
C THR A 65 13.92 -5.60 -2.25
N ASP A 66 14.17 -5.92 -0.97
CA ASP A 66 13.46 -7.00 -0.28
C ASP A 66 12.12 -6.46 0.22
N HIS A 67 11.06 -6.75 -0.52
CA HIS A 67 9.72 -6.25 -0.23
C HIS A 67 9.11 -6.88 1.02
N LEU A 68 9.58 -8.04 1.46
CA LEU A 68 8.96 -8.77 2.58
C LEU A 68 8.96 -7.97 3.87
N LYS A 69 9.97 -7.16 4.11
CA LYS A 69 10.04 -6.35 5.32
C LYS A 69 8.87 -5.35 5.40
N GLN A 70 8.63 -4.63 4.31
CA GLN A 70 7.54 -3.66 4.25
C GLN A 70 6.18 -4.37 4.22
N ILE A 71 6.07 -5.47 3.48
CA ILE A 71 4.85 -6.27 3.43
C ILE A 71 4.47 -6.76 4.83
N ASN A 72 5.42 -7.28 5.60
CA ASN A 72 5.16 -7.76 6.94
C ASN A 72 4.70 -6.65 7.88
N ILE A 73 5.27 -5.46 7.77
CA ILE A 73 4.83 -4.31 8.57
C ILE A 73 3.39 -3.93 8.21
N MET A 74 3.03 -3.94 6.94
CA MET A 74 1.67 -3.63 6.51
C MET A 74 0.67 -4.65 7.03
N LEU A 75 1.04 -5.93 7.06
CA LEU A 75 0.13 -6.99 7.50
C LEU A 75 0.05 -7.10 9.02
N ASN A 76 1.14 -6.88 9.73
CA ASN A 76 1.25 -7.17 11.16
C ASN A 76 1.43 -5.95 12.04
N GLY A 77 1.68 -4.78 11.46
CA GLY A 77 1.99 -3.58 12.20
C GLY A 77 3.43 -3.56 12.71
N ALA A 78 3.77 -2.52 13.44
CA ALA A 78 5.11 -2.33 14.01
C ALA A 78 5.04 -1.51 15.29
N ASN A 79 6.10 -1.57 16.10
CA ASN A 79 6.27 -0.73 17.29
C ASN A 79 5.11 -0.87 18.28
N ASN A 80 4.72 -2.10 18.58
CA ASN A 80 3.65 -2.42 19.56
C ASN A 80 2.31 -1.74 19.20
N GLY A 81 2.01 -1.65 17.92
CA GLY A 81 0.74 -1.08 17.44
C GLY A 81 0.80 0.40 17.13
N ALA A 82 1.92 1.07 17.32
CA ALA A 82 2.08 2.47 16.87
C ALA A 82 1.86 2.57 15.36
N MET A 83 2.36 1.58 14.59
CA MET A 83 1.97 1.37 13.22
C MET A 83 0.95 0.22 13.21
N PRO A 84 -0.32 0.48 12.96
CA PRO A 84 -1.33 -0.57 13.01
C PRO A 84 -1.19 -1.57 11.86
N ALA A 85 -1.72 -2.76 12.06
CA ALA A 85 -1.83 -3.74 10.98
C ALA A 85 -2.94 -3.35 10.01
N TRP A 86 -2.74 -3.60 8.73
CA TRP A 86 -3.68 -3.22 7.68
C TRP A 86 -4.23 -4.43 6.93
N LYS A 87 -4.41 -5.55 7.63
CA LYS A 87 -4.94 -6.79 7.04
C LYS A 87 -6.32 -6.65 6.42
N GLN A 88 -7.09 -5.66 6.84
CA GLN A 88 -8.42 -5.40 6.33
C GLN A 88 -8.42 -4.82 4.92
N LEU A 89 -7.31 -4.25 4.46
CA LEU A 89 -7.19 -3.81 3.08
C LEU A 89 -6.98 -5.00 2.15
N SER A 90 -7.45 -4.88 0.92
CA SER A 90 -7.25 -5.93 -0.07
C SER A 90 -5.78 -6.04 -0.47
N ASP A 91 -5.40 -7.18 -1.03
CA ASP A 91 -4.04 -7.38 -1.52
C ASP A 91 -3.67 -6.35 -2.58
N THR A 92 -4.63 -5.96 -3.43
CA THR A 92 -4.42 -4.93 -4.44
C THR A 92 -4.19 -3.56 -3.81
N GLU A 93 -4.99 -3.20 -2.80
CA GLU A 93 -4.82 -1.92 -2.10
C GLU A 93 -3.47 -1.85 -1.39
N LEU A 94 -3.07 -2.94 -0.74
CA LEU A 94 -1.79 -3.01 -0.05
C LEU A 94 -0.61 -2.93 -1.04
N ALA A 95 -0.69 -3.68 -2.13
CA ALA A 95 0.33 -3.63 -3.18
C ALA A 95 0.45 -2.24 -3.79
N ALA A 96 -0.69 -1.60 -4.03
CA ALA A 96 -0.74 -0.26 -4.61
C ALA A 96 -0.11 0.77 -3.68
N VAL A 97 -0.46 0.76 -2.39
CA VAL A 97 0.06 1.76 -1.45
C VAL A 97 1.55 1.56 -1.19
N VAL A 98 2.02 0.32 -1.10
CA VAL A 98 3.45 0.05 -0.95
C VAL A 98 4.21 0.53 -2.19
N THR A 99 3.71 0.23 -3.38
CA THR A 99 4.32 0.70 -4.62
C THR A 99 4.35 2.23 -4.69
N TYR A 100 3.26 2.87 -4.26
CA TYR A 100 3.19 4.33 -4.19
C TYR A 100 4.30 4.91 -3.31
N THR A 101 4.51 4.35 -2.11
CA THR A 101 5.54 4.85 -1.18
C THR A 101 6.94 4.68 -1.75
N LYS A 102 7.18 3.62 -2.54
CA LYS A 102 8.49 3.37 -3.15
C LYS A 102 8.81 4.31 -4.30
N ASN A 103 7.82 5.02 -4.83
CA ASN A 103 7.97 5.82 -6.05
C ASN A 103 7.50 7.26 -5.89
N SER A 104 7.26 7.72 -4.67
CA SER A 104 6.72 9.06 -4.40
C SER A 104 7.70 9.90 -3.62
N TRP A 105 7.46 11.20 -3.62
CA TRP A 105 8.32 12.21 -3.00
C TRP A 105 9.71 12.15 -3.60
N SER A 106 10.76 11.97 -2.80
CA SER A 106 12.11 11.75 -3.33
C SER A 106 12.40 10.28 -3.64
N ASN A 107 11.50 9.37 -3.25
CA ASN A 107 11.65 7.94 -3.55
C ASN A 107 11.32 7.70 -5.01
N LYS A 108 12.28 7.19 -5.78
CA LYS A 108 12.11 6.94 -7.22
C LYS A 108 12.79 5.63 -7.59
N THR A 109 12.32 4.55 -6.98
CA THR A 109 12.99 3.25 -7.12
C THR A 109 12.65 2.53 -8.42
N GLY A 110 11.50 2.81 -9.02
CA GLY A 110 10.98 2.02 -10.13
C GLY A 110 10.49 0.64 -9.73
N GLN A 111 10.60 0.30 -8.45
CA GLN A 111 10.13 -0.99 -7.93
C GLN A 111 8.61 -1.01 -7.82
N LEU A 112 8.04 -2.17 -8.06
CA LEU A 112 6.61 -2.38 -7.85
C LEU A 112 6.39 -3.67 -7.09
N VAL A 113 5.30 -3.70 -6.30
CA VAL A 113 4.89 -4.87 -5.54
C VAL A 113 3.54 -5.31 -6.09
N GLN A 114 3.45 -6.55 -6.55
CA GLN A 114 2.21 -7.10 -7.10
C GLN A 114 1.29 -7.60 -5.99
N PRO A 115 -0.04 -7.59 -6.20
CA PRO A 115 -0.97 -8.15 -5.23
C PRO A 115 -0.65 -9.60 -4.84
N SER A 116 -0.12 -10.40 -5.77
CA SER A 116 0.26 -11.78 -5.51
C SER A 116 1.33 -11.90 -4.41
N GLU A 117 2.18 -10.89 -4.23
CA GLU A 117 3.18 -10.91 -3.17
C GLU A 117 2.53 -10.83 -1.78
N PHE A 118 1.42 -10.08 -1.67
CA PHE A 118 0.64 -10.04 -0.42
C PHE A 118 -0.13 -11.34 -0.19
N VAL A 119 -0.69 -11.93 -1.24
CA VAL A 119 -1.34 -13.25 -1.13
C VAL A 119 -0.37 -14.27 -0.54
N ALA A 120 0.84 -14.32 -1.08
CA ALA A 120 1.86 -15.25 -0.59
C ALA A 120 2.24 -14.97 0.87
N ALA A 121 2.35 -13.70 1.24
CA ALA A 121 2.76 -13.31 2.59
C ALA A 121 1.69 -13.57 3.65
N ARG A 122 0.40 -13.62 3.27
CA ARG A 122 -0.69 -13.93 4.20
C ARG A 122 -0.78 -15.40 4.59
N LYS A 123 -0.14 -16.28 3.82
CA LYS A 123 -0.22 -17.73 4.04
C LYS A 123 0.67 -18.24 5.19
#